data_64d5ade9906221d98c5bae22b3486556
#
_entry.id   64d5ade9906221d98c5bae22b3486556
#
_cell.length_a   1.000
_cell.length_b   1.000
_cell.length_c   1.000
_cell.angle_alpha   90.00
_cell.angle_beta   90.00
_cell.angle_gamma   90.00
#
_symmetry.space_group_name_H-M   'P 1'
#
loop_
_entity.id
_entity.type
_entity.pdbx_description
1 polymer ?
#
loop_
_entity_poly.entity_id
_entity_poly.type
_entity_poly.pdbx_seq_one_letter_code
_entity_poly.pdbx_strand_id
1 'polypeptide(L)'
;MLGSPLPATIIGGVNPNAPKEKPVRQAVFETDPQAQANVIGPRQKALDIYNETLDRLKLDGYVYPATQMPPPDETMPQDGRISEGPHSATGWVNMIGVPAIVVPGGFYQSGLPFGLEISARPWKDGDLIGWAYAYEQVTHHRRPPVLVEHGLLPNAR
;
A
#
# COMPACT_ATOMS: atom_id res chain seq x y z
N MET A 1 -11.24 -32.09 -16.61
CA MET A 1 -12.15 -31.09 -17.18
C MET A 1 -11.52 -29.73 -16.92
N LEU A 2 -11.06 -29.05 -17.95
CA LEU A 2 -10.50 -27.71 -17.83
C LEU A 2 -11.64 -26.75 -17.54
N GLY A 3 -11.56 -26.05 -16.41
CA GLY A 3 -12.59 -25.10 -15.98
C GLY A 3 -12.82 -24.01 -17.02
N SER A 4 -14.04 -23.47 -17.04
CA SER A 4 -14.42 -22.37 -17.90
C SER A 4 -13.43 -21.20 -17.76
N PRO A 5 -13.07 -20.52 -18.86
CA PRO A 5 -12.20 -19.36 -18.78
C PRO A 5 -12.83 -18.29 -17.87
N LEU A 6 -12.02 -17.68 -17.03
CA LEU A 6 -12.43 -16.59 -16.17
C LEU A 6 -13.11 -15.48 -17.00
N PRO A 7 -14.17 -14.86 -16.52
CA PRO A 7 -14.82 -13.77 -17.24
C PRO A 7 -13.84 -12.65 -17.55
N ALA A 8 -13.92 -12.08 -18.73
CA ALA A 8 -13.01 -11.05 -19.25
C ALA A 8 -12.87 -9.81 -18.34
N THR A 9 -13.84 -9.57 -17.46
CA THR A 9 -13.82 -8.52 -16.43
C THR A 9 -12.70 -8.68 -15.41
N ILE A 10 -12.20 -9.90 -15.19
CA ILE A 10 -11.08 -10.16 -14.25
C ILE A 10 -9.72 -9.92 -14.92
N ILE A 11 -9.66 -9.92 -16.24
CA ILE A 11 -8.40 -9.78 -17.02
C ILE A 11 -8.26 -8.36 -17.61
N GLY A 12 -9.06 -7.39 -17.17
CA GLY A 12 -9.02 -6.02 -17.72
C GLY A 12 -9.60 -5.93 -19.13
N GLY A 13 -10.41 -6.90 -19.56
CA GLY A 13 -11.13 -6.86 -20.82
C GLY A 13 -12.20 -5.78 -20.81
N VAL A 14 -12.22 -4.94 -21.86
CA VAL A 14 -13.24 -3.92 -22.06
C VAL A 14 -14.60 -4.62 -22.26
N ASN A 15 -15.56 -4.37 -21.38
CA ASN A 15 -16.91 -4.82 -21.57
C ASN A 15 -17.53 -4.11 -22.80
N PRO A 16 -17.83 -4.80 -23.92
CA PRO A 16 -18.34 -4.15 -25.12
C PRO A 16 -19.72 -3.51 -24.93
N ASN A 17 -20.43 -3.88 -23.85
CA ASN A 17 -21.75 -3.35 -23.47
C ASN A 17 -21.66 -2.34 -22.32
N ALA A 18 -20.48 -1.98 -21.87
CA ALA A 18 -20.35 -0.92 -20.89
C ALA A 18 -20.90 0.39 -21.45
N PRO A 19 -21.67 1.17 -20.67
CA PRO A 19 -22.04 2.51 -21.11
C PRO A 19 -20.77 3.25 -21.53
N LYS A 20 -20.76 3.84 -22.73
CA LYS A 20 -19.61 4.67 -23.15
C LYS A 20 -19.46 5.77 -22.12
N GLU A 21 -18.46 5.66 -21.28
CA GLU A 21 -18.13 6.71 -20.34
C GLU A 21 -17.92 8.00 -21.13
N LYS A 22 -18.58 9.06 -20.68
CA LYS A 22 -18.29 10.39 -21.21
C LYS A 22 -16.80 10.59 -21.05
N PRO A 23 -16.10 11.13 -22.07
CA PRO A 23 -14.66 11.37 -21.97
C PRO A 23 -14.40 12.13 -20.68
N VAL A 24 -13.65 11.50 -19.76
CA VAL A 24 -13.20 12.14 -18.54
C VAL A 24 -12.40 13.35 -18.99
N ARG A 25 -12.91 14.54 -18.69
CA ARG A 25 -12.21 15.77 -18.98
C ARG A 25 -10.89 15.67 -18.23
N GLN A 26 -9.78 15.55 -18.95
CA GLN A 26 -8.47 15.59 -18.32
C GLN A 26 -8.36 16.94 -17.61
N ALA A 27 -8.55 16.93 -16.29
CA ALA A 27 -8.35 18.09 -15.47
C ALA A 27 -6.87 18.45 -15.56
N VAL A 28 -6.57 19.62 -16.06
CA VAL A 28 -5.21 20.17 -15.95
C VAL A 28 -5.11 20.65 -14.51
N PHE A 29 -4.63 19.79 -13.63
CA PHE A 29 -4.59 20.00 -12.17
C PHE A 29 -3.99 21.36 -11.78
N GLU A 30 -3.07 21.86 -12.59
CA GLU A 30 -2.36 23.11 -12.33
C GLU A 30 -3.21 24.36 -12.58
N THR A 31 -4.19 24.28 -13.46
CA THR A 31 -5.00 25.41 -13.92
C THR A 31 -6.49 25.29 -13.61
N ASP A 32 -6.96 24.13 -13.15
CA ASP A 32 -8.35 23.93 -12.76
C ASP A 32 -8.59 24.41 -11.31
N PRO A 33 -9.35 25.53 -11.10
CA PRO A 33 -9.62 26.04 -9.76
C PRO A 33 -10.30 25.01 -8.85
N GLN A 34 -11.09 24.09 -9.40
CA GLN A 34 -11.78 23.06 -8.66
C GLN A 34 -10.82 21.96 -8.20
N ALA A 35 -9.85 21.60 -9.04
CA ALA A 35 -8.77 20.69 -8.66
C ALA A 35 -7.87 21.31 -7.58
N GLN A 36 -7.55 22.60 -7.69
CA GLN A 36 -6.81 23.33 -6.65
C GLN A 36 -7.55 23.31 -5.30
N ALA A 37 -8.85 23.62 -5.30
CA ALA A 37 -9.64 23.67 -4.07
C ALA A 37 -9.87 22.30 -3.43
N ASN A 38 -10.14 21.26 -4.24
CA ASN A 38 -10.60 19.96 -3.75
C ASN A 38 -9.48 18.92 -3.59
N VAL A 39 -8.34 19.10 -4.24
CA VAL A 39 -7.23 18.13 -4.22
C VAL A 39 -5.93 18.75 -3.76
N ILE A 40 -5.43 19.77 -4.46
CA ILE A 40 -4.09 20.32 -4.21
C ILE A 40 -4.02 21.02 -2.86
N GLY A 41 -4.98 21.90 -2.57
CA GLY A 41 -5.03 22.65 -1.30
C GLY A 41 -5.11 21.74 -0.08
N PRO A 42 -6.08 20.80 0.00
CA PRO A 42 -6.18 19.84 1.10
C PRO A 42 -4.94 18.96 1.25
N ARG A 43 -4.34 18.52 0.13
CA ARG A 43 -3.10 17.76 0.14
C ARG A 43 -1.95 18.54 0.75
N GLN A 44 -1.76 19.79 0.31
CA GLN A 44 -0.71 20.65 0.85
C GLN A 44 -0.91 20.91 2.34
N LYS A 45 -2.12 21.21 2.75
CA LYS A 45 -2.45 21.40 4.17
C LYS A 45 -2.16 20.17 5.02
N ALA A 46 -2.46 18.97 4.51
CA ALA A 46 -2.15 17.73 5.19
C ALA A 46 -0.63 17.50 5.31
N LEU A 47 0.13 17.83 4.26
CA LEU A 47 1.60 17.77 4.29
C LEU A 47 2.19 18.77 5.29
N ASP A 48 1.64 19.97 5.37
CA ASP A 48 2.09 21.00 6.35
C ASP A 48 1.86 20.49 7.78
N ILE A 49 0.67 19.94 8.08
CA ILE A 49 0.35 19.36 9.39
C ILE A 49 1.29 18.19 9.72
N TYR A 50 1.61 17.35 8.73
CA TYR A 50 2.59 16.26 8.90
C TYR A 50 3.95 16.81 9.33
N ASN A 51 4.50 17.77 8.59
CA ASN A 51 5.79 18.38 8.88
C ASN A 51 5.80 19.12 10.23
N GLU A 52 4.80 19.93 10.52
CA GLU A 52 4.65 20.65 11.81
C GLU A 52 4.59 19.67 12.99
N THR A 53 3.92 18.52 12.82
CA THR A 53 3.85 17.51 13.87
C THR A 53 5.22 16.87 14.12
N LEU A 54 5.95 16.53 13.07
CA LEU A 54 7.32 16.02 13.19
C LEU A 54 8.25 17.04 13.86
N ASP A 55 8.14 18.32 13.51
CA ASP A 55 8.95 19.39 14.12
C ASP A 55 8.65 19.54 15.61
N ARG A 56 7.36 19.65 15.96
CA ARG A 56 6.89 19.80 17.33
C ARG A 56 7.31 18.66 18.24
N LEU A 57 7.28 17.42 17.72
CA LEU A 57 7.61 16.22 18.46
C LEU A 57 9.09 15.82 18.30
N LYS A 58 9.85 16.54 17.50
CA LYS A 58 11.26 16.24 17.17
C LYS A 58 11.43 14.83 16.60
N LEU A 59 10.57 14.48 15.64
CA LEU A 59 10.59 13.19 14.97
C LEU A 59 11.11 13.34 13.53
N ASP A 60 11.71 12.27 13.01
CA ASP A 60 12.18 12.19 11.63
C ASP A 60 11.14 11.56 10.68
N GLY A 61 10.22 10.77 11.23
CA GLY A 61 9.16 10.10 10.49
C GLY A 61 8.19 9.34 11.40
N TYR A 62 7.33 8.51 10.80
CA TYR A 62 6.41 7.63 11.51
C TYR A 62 6.66 6.18 11.18
N VAL A 63 6.37 5.30 12.15
CA VAL A 63 6.38 3.85 11.98
C VAL A 63 5.01 3.32 12.40
N TYR A 64 4.40 2.49 11.54
CA TYR A 64 3.08 1.92 11.80
C TYR A 64 2.90 0.62 10.99
N PRO A 65 1.94 -0.26 11.37
CA PRO A 65 1.62 -1.44 10.56
C PRO A 65 1.11 -1.04 9.17
N ALA A 66 1.68 -1.63 8.12
CA ALA A 66 1.28 -1.34 6.74
C ALA A 66 -0.18 -1.74 6.46
N THR A 67 -0.68 -2.75 7.18
CA THR A 67 -2.09 -3.18 7.16
C THR A 67 -2.63 -3.28 8.57
N GLN A 68 -3.93 -3.01 8.75
CA GLN A 68 -4.56 -2.96 10.07
C GLN A 68 -5.00 -4.34 10.58
N MET A 69 -5.02 -5.35 9.73
CA MET A 69 -5.46 -6.70 10.04
C MET A 69 -4.74 -7.73 9.17
N PRO A 70 -4.73 -9.02 9.56
CA PRO A 70 -4.21 -10.08 8.71
C PRO A 70 -4.95 -10.16 7.37
N PRO A 71 -4.30 -10.68 6.29
CA PRO A 71 -4.99 -10.99 5.05
C PRO A 71 -6.21 -11.89 5.31
N PRO A 72 -7.34 -11.67 4.64
CA PRO A 72 -8.51 -12.54 4.75
C PRO A 72 -8.20 -13.93 4.17
N ASP A 73 -8.96 -14.94 4.62
CA ASP A 73 -8.90 -16.29 4.07
C ASP A 73 -9.44 -16.28 2.63
N GLU A 74 -8.70 -16.88 1.69
CA GLU A 74 -9.11 -17.00 0.29
C GLU A 74 -10.38 -17.88 0.11
N THR A 75 -10.67 -18.72 1.10
CA THR A 75 -11.87 -19.58 1.10
C THR A 75 -13.13 -18.86 1.57
N MET A 76 -13.05 -17.57 1.88
CA MET A 76 -14.23 -16.78 2.24
C MET A 76 -15.30 -16.88 1.16
N PRO A 77 -16.59 -17.07 1.53
CA PRO A 77 -17.64 -17.21 0.57
C PRO A 77 -17.71 -15.98 -0.35
N GLN A 78 -17.67 -16.21 -1.65
CA GLN A 78 -17.85 -15.21 -2.71
C GLN A 78 -19.34 -14.89 -2.84
N ASP A 79 -19.96 -14.37 -1.78
CA ASP A 79 -21.39 -14.10 -1.68
C ASP A 79 -21.79 -12.72 -2.25
N GLY A 80 -20.89 -12.08 -2.97
CA GLY A 80 -21.10 -10.75 -3.56
C GLY A 80 -20.94 -9.60 -2.55
N ARG A 81 -20.63 -9.87 -1.29
CA ARG A 81 -20.21 -8.84 -0.36
C ARG A 81 -18.84 -8.36 -0.77
N ILE A 82 -18.66 -7.06 -0.74
CA ILE A 82 -17.32 -6.48 -0.87
C ILE A 82 -16.52 -7.04 0.30
N SER A 83 -15.51 -7.85 0.00
CA SER A 83 -14.51 -8.20 0.98
C SER A 83 -13.91 -6.88 1.47
N GLU A 84 -14.24 -6.45 2.67
CA GLU A 84 -13.49 -5.41 3.34
C GLU A 84 -12.12 -6.02 3.64
N GLY A 85 -11.28 -6.02 2.60
CA GLY A 85 -9.91 -6.47 2.73
C GLY A 85 -9.18 -5.68 3.79
N PRO A 86 -8.00 -6.13 4.22
CA PRO A 86 -7.24 -5.43 5.24
C PRO A 86 -7.06 -3.98 4.79
N HIS A 87 -7.62 -3.05 5.54
CA HIS A 87 -7.47 -1.64 5.26
C HIS A 87 -5.98 -1.30 5.26
N SER A 88 -5.49 -0.90 4.10
CA SER A 88 -4.11 -0.44 3.97
C SER A 88 -3.95 0.87 4.74
N ALA A 89 -2.97 0.93 5.62
CA ALA A 89 -2.59 2.17 6.26
C ALA A 89 -1.74 3.08 5.34
N THR A 90 -1.36 2.59 4.16
CA THR A 90 -0.41 3.26 3.24
C THR A 90 -1.04 4.37 2.38
N GLY A 91 -2.35 4.50 2.34
CA GLY A 91 -3.04 5.45 1.45
C GLY A 91 -2.70 6.91 1.70
N TRP A 92 -2.47 7.29 2.95
CA TRP A 92 -2.21 8.69 3.31
C TRP A 92 -0.84 9.19 2.82
N VAL A 93 0.22 8.35 2.84
CA VAL A 93 1.55 8.74 2.35
C VAL A 93 1.51 9.05 0.85
N ASN A 94 0.75 8.27 0.07
CA ASN A 94 0.50 8.55 -1.34
C ASN A 94 -0.28 9.86 -1.53
N MET A 95 -1.28 10.09 -0.67
CA MET A 95 -2.12 11.28 -0.75
C MET A 95 -1.32 12.56 -0.47
N ILE A 96 -0.45 12.58 0.54
CA ILE A 96 0.36 13.76 0.85
C ILE A 96 1.69 13.82 0.10
N GLY A 97 2.12 12.71 -0.53
CA GLY A 97 3.32 12.65 -1.36
C GLY A 97 4.63 12.60 -0.57
N VAL A 98 4.65 11.88 0.54
CA VAL A 98 5.87 11.60 1.31
C VAL A 98 6.42 10.22 0.97
N PRO A 99 7.74 10.00 1.05
CA PRO A 99 8.33 8.70 0.83
C PRO A 99 8.00 7.76 1.99
N ALA A 100 7.78 6.48 1.66
CA ALA A 100 7.59 5.41 2.64
C ALA A 100 8.21 4.10 2.15
N ILE A 101 8.62 3.26 3.09
CA ILE A 101 9.16 1.93 2.85
C ILE A 101 8.51 0.94 3.79
N VAL A 102 8.20 -0.26 3.28
CA VAL A 102 7.69 -1.36 4.11
C VAL A 102 8.79 -2.36 4.36
N VAL A 103 8.98 -2.71 5.62
CA VAL A 103 9.92 -3.74 6.07
C VAL A 103 9.18 -4.89 6.75
N PRO A 104 9.73 -6.12 6.78
CA PRO A 104 9.14 -7.23 7.51
C PRO A 104 8.99 -6.90 9.01
N GLY A 105 7.76 -6.75 9.49
CA GLY A 105 7.47 -6.42 10.89
C GLY A 105 7.46 -7.63 11.81
N GLY A 106 7.27 -8.84 11.25
CA GLY A 106 7.15 -10.10 11.99
C GLY A 106 6.01 -10.96 11.47
N PHE A 107 5.48 -11.79 12.35
CA PHE A 107 4.43 -12.75 12.02
C PHE A 107 3.32 -12.71 13.08
N TYR A 108 2.08 -12.83 12.63
CA TYR A 108 0.95 -13.09 13.51
C TYR A 108 1.05 -14.49 14.14
N GLN A 109 0.26 -14.76 15.18
CA GLN A 109 0.17 -16.10 15.76
C GLN A 109 -0.28 -17.17 14.75
N SER A 110 -1.02 -16.78 13.73
CA SER A 110 -1.42 -17.63 12.60
C SER A 110 -0.27 -18.02 11.65
N GLY A 111 0.92 -17.44 11.82
CA GLY A 111 2.05 -17.62 10.92
C GLY A 111 2.05 -16.70 9.68
N LEU A 112 1.01 -15.89 9.50
CA LEU A 112 0.97 -14.91 8.41
C LEU A 112 1.92 -13.74 8.70
N PRO A 113 2.67 -13.24 7.70
CA PRO A 113 3.56 -12.10 7.87
C PRO A 113 2.78 -10.79 7.94
N PHE A 114 3.35 -9.78 8.59
CA PHE A 114 2.91 -8.39 8.48
C PHE A 114 4.08 -7.46 8.19
N GLY A 115 3.78 -6.34 7.58
CA GLY A 115 4.76 -5.29 7.29
C GLY A 115 4.65 -4.13 8.27
N LEU A 116 5.79 -3.53 8.60
CA LEU A 116 5.87 -2.20 9.19
C LEU A 116 6.21 -1.21 8.09
N GLU A 117 5.43 -0.14 7.99
CA GLU A 117 5.71 0.97 7.11
C GLU A 117 6.43 2.07 7.90
N ILE A 118 7.50 2.57 7.32
CA ILE A 118 8.25 3.71 7.83
C ILE A 118 8.08 4.84 6.82
N SER A 119 7.60 6.00 7.25
CA SER A 119 7.51 7.20 6.43
C SER A 119 8.56 8.22 6.84
N ALA A 120 8.97 9.06 5.91
CA ALA A 120 9.92 10.13 6.14
C ALA A 120 9.42 11.45 5.55
N ARG A 121 10.12 12.56 5.83
CA ARG A 121 9.86 13.86 5.19
C ARG A 121 10.07 13.77 3.67
N PRO A 122 9.46 14.66 2.88
CA PRO A 122 9.72 14.74 1.45
C PRO A 122 11.22 14.75 1.14
N TRP A 123 11.61 13.99 0.11
CA TRP A 123 12.99 13.88 -0.39
C TRP A 123 13.99 13.22 0.57
N LYS A 124 13.51 12.58 1.64
CA LYS A 124 14.33 11.85 2.61
C LYS A 124 14.41 10.35 2.33
N ASP A 125 14.36 9.96 1.05
CA ASP A 125 14.39 8.56 0.61
C ASP A 125 15.68 7.85 1.05
N GLY A 126 16.80 8.54 0.97
CA GLY A 126 18.11 7.99 1.40
C GLY A 126 18.16 7.66 2.89
N ASP A 127 17.65 8.57 3.73
CA ASP A 127 17.56 8.36 5.18
C ASP A 127 16.63 7.17 5.48
N LEU A 128 15.50 7.12 4.77
CA LEU A 128 14.50 6.07 4.90
C LEU A 128 15.05 4.67 4.59
N ILE A 129 15.82 4.53 3.52
CA ILE A 129 16.51 3.28 3.18
C ILE A 129 17.51 2.91 4.27
N GLY A 130 18.25 3.90 4.82
CA GLY A 130 19.18 3.68 5.92
C GLY A 130 18.49 3.16 7.18
N TRP A 131 17.32 3.72 7.55
CA TRP A 131 16.54 3.25 8.70
C TRP A 131 15.98 1.85 8.47
N ALA A 132 15.47 1.56 7.28
CA ALA A 132 14.97 0.24 6.92
C ALA A 132 16.08 -0.81 7.02
N TYR A 133 17.24 -0.51 6.48
CA TYR A 133 18.43 -1.38 6.58
C TYR A 133 18.82 -1.63 8.04
N ALA A 134 18.95 -0.56 8.84
CA ALA A 134 19.30 -0.69 10.25
C ALA A 134 18.29 -1.56 11.02
N TYR A 135 16.98 -1.38 10.73
CA TYR A 135 15.94 -2.20 11.33
C TYR A 135 16.07 -3.68 10.96
N GLU A 136 16.30 -3.99 9.68
CA GLU A 136 16.47 -5.38 9.22
C GLU A 136 17.69 -6.06 9.82
N GLN A 137 18.81 -5.31 9.99
CA GLN A 137 20.05 -5.85 10.60
C GLN A 137 19.87 -6.27 12.07
N VAL A 138 18.92 -5.66 12.78
CA VAL A 138 18.68 -5.95 14.20
C VAL A 138 17.59 -7.01 14.38
N THR A 139 16.54 -6.97 13.54
CA THR A 139 15.34 -7.78 13.78
C THR A 139 15.36 -9.12 13.08
N HIS A 140 15.96 -9.21 11.90
CA HIS A 140 16.01 -10.44 11.07
C HIS A 140 14.65 -11.12 10.89
N HIS A 141 13.57 -10.33 10.78
CA HIS A 141 12.20 -10.85 10.68
C HIS A 141 11.87 -11.50 9.34
N ARG A 142 12.68 -11.23 8.30
CA ARG A 142 12.46 -11.82 7.00
C ARG A 142 12.67 -13.33 7.03
N ARG A 143 11.67 -14.07 6.56
CA ARG A 143 11.77 -15.52 6.33
C ARG A 143 11.37 -15.84 4.89
N PRO A 144 11.93 -16.87 4.27
CA PRO A 144 11.43 -17.37 2.99
C PRO A 144 9.97 -17.81 3.11
N PRO A 145 9.19 -17.77 2.02
CA PRO A 145 7.87 -18.40 2.00
C PRO A 145 7.97 -19.91 2.32
N VAL A 146 6.97 -20.44 3.01
CA VAL A 146 6.93 -21.87 3.41
C VAL A 146 7.13 -22.81 2.22
N LEU A 147 6.60 -22.47 1.04
CA LEU A 147 6.79 -23.26 -0.17
C LEU A 147 8.26 -23.32 -0.63
N VAL A 148 9.03 -22.27 -0.35
CA VAL A 148 10.48 -22.25 -0.63
C VAL A 148 11.22 -23.11 0.40
N GLU A 149 10.90 -22.98 1.68
CA GLU A 149 11.50 -23.74 2.77
C GLU A 149 11.31 -25.26 2.58
N HIS A 150 10.15 -25.66 2.08
CA HIS A 150 9.85 -27.07 1.78
C HIS A 150 10.27 -27.53 0.37
N GLY A 151 10.92 -26.68 -0.41
CA GLY A 151 11.38 -27.04 -1.76
C GLY A 151 10.27 -27.32 -2.77
N LEU A 152 9.06 -26.78 -2.52
CA LEU A 152 7.87 -27.00 -3.36
C LEU A 152 7.81 -26.04 -4.56
N LEU A 153 8.64 -25.01 -4.57
CA LEU A 153 8.78 -24.10 -5.72
C LEU A 153 10.03 -24.50 -6.53
N PRO A 154 9.87 -24.83 -7.82
CA PRO A 154 11.01 -25.14 -8.67
C PRO A 154 11.89 -23.88 -8.81
N ASN A 155 13.21 -24.07 -8.66
CA ASN A 155 14.23 -23.01 -8.83
C ASN A 155 14.15 -21.81 -7.88
N ALA A 156 13.41 -21.87 -6.78
CA ALA A 156 13.49 -20.87 -5.72
C ALA A 156 14.82 -21.03 -4.98
N ARG A 157 15.78 -20.17 -5.26
CA ARG A 157 17.07 -20.04 -4.57
C ARG A 157 17.10 -18.77 -3.75
#